data_ea7455de407a0eddc5e12bbace0bee89
#
_entry.id   ea7455de407a0eddc5e12bbace0bee89
#
_cell.length_a   1.000
_cell.length_b   1.000
_cell.length_c   1.000
_cell.angle_alpha   90.00
_cell.angle_beta   90.00
_cell.angle_gamma   90.00
#
_symmetry.space_group_name_H-M   'P 1'
#
loop_
_entity.id
_entity.type
_entity.pdbx_description
1 polymer ?
#
loop_
_entity_poly.entity_id
_entity_poly.type
_entity_poly.pdbx_seq_one_letter_code
_entity_poly.pdbx_strand_id
1 'polypeptide(L)'
;ATLRIIESIQGSEVPVLGYVYPQGRSAWSAGTIILLGTDYAAMAPFTTIGSAQPVLGDMPVNDTKTINAITEKVVTLAELHNRNATQATRFITHNDNLTPENALRNNVIEAIAEDPAGLLQNAHNATVNTLAGPKVLDTAGAGIVVHEPSLRVSIVDALANPLLSTTMLTVGFFALIYGLTSPGFGGEIAGAIL
;
A
#
# COMPACT_ATOMS: atom_id res chain seq x y z
N ALA A 1 -0.69 -7.31 8.12
CA ALA A 1 0.18 -6.18 7.77
C ALA A 1 -0.63 -4.90 7.55
N THR A 2 -1.64 -4.88 6.66
CA THR A 2 -2.43 -3.69 6.28
C THR A 2 -3.00 -2.93 7.47
N LEU A 3 -3.70 -3.59 8.40
CA LEU A 3 -4.30 -2.94 9.57
C LEU A 3 -3.26 -2.27 10.47
N ARG A 4 -2.09 -2.87 10.65
CA ARG A 4 -1.00 -2.27 11.44
C ARG A 4 -0.44 -0.98 10.80
N ILE A 5 -0.40 -0.92 9.46
CA ILE A 5 -0.02 0.31 8.75
C ILE A 5 -1.06 1.40 9.00
N ILE A 6 -2.34 1.05 8.88
CA ILE A 6 -3.44 1.97 9.15
C ILE A 6 -3.42 2.47 10.60
N GLU A 7 -3.23 1.57 11.57
CA GLU A 7 -3.08 1.94 12.99
C GLU A 7 -1.92 2.92 13.21
N SER A 8 -0.79 2.70 12.53
CA SER A 8 0.36 3.62 12.60
C SER A 8 0.06 4.98 11.97
N ILE A 9 -0.67 5.02 10.85
CA ILE A 9 -1.10 6.27 10.21
C ILE A 9 -2.07 7.01 11.12
N GLN A 10 -3.11 6.35 11.59
CA GLN A 10 -4.11 6.95 12.47
C GLN A 10 -3.54 7.41 13.83
N GLY A 11 -2.52 6.71 14.35
CA GLY A 11 -1.81 7.08 15.58
C GLY A 11 -0.75 8.17 15.39
N SER A 12 -0.56 8.68 14.17
CA SER A 12 0.44 9.71 13.90
C SER A 12 -0.04 11.09 14.39
N GLU A 13 0.84 11.80 15.10
CA GLU A 13 0.62 13.22 15.43
C GLU A 13 0.90 14.15 14.23
N VAL A 14 1.62 13.63 13.23
CA VAL A 14 1.95 14.36 12.00
C VAL A 14 0.99 13.91 10.91
N PRO A 15 0.38 14.83 10.14
CA PRO A 15 -0.50 14.46 9.03
C PRO A 15 0.19 13.55 8.02
N VAL A 16 -0.50 12.48 7.63
CA VAL A 16 0.00 11.51 6.65
C VAL A 16 -0.77 11.67 5.35
N LEU A 17 -0.06 12.04 4.29
CA LEU A 17 -0.61 12.17 2.95
C LEU A 17 -0.36 10.87 2.16
N GLY A 18 -1.44 10.22 1.69
CA GLY A 18 -1.36 9.07 0.80
C GLY A 18 -1.30 9.51 -0.65
N TYR A 19 -0.39 8.95 -1.43
CA TYR A 19 -0.23 9.32 -2.82
C TYR A 19 0.03 8.10 -3.70
N VAL A 20 -0.89 7.81 -4.62
CA VAL A 20 -0.69 6.76 -5.61
C VAL A 20 0.19 7.30 -6.73
N TYR A 21 1.47 6.95 -6.70
CA TYR A 21 2.52 7.50 -7.55
C TYR A 21 3.58 6.42 -7.86
N PRO A 22 4.34 6.53 -8.94
CA PRO A 22 4.22 7.46 -10.07
C PRO A 22 3.06 7.12 -11.01
N GLN A 23 2.88 7.94 -12.06
CA GLN A 23 1.87 7.74 -13.11
C GLN A 23 1.88 6.30 -13.63
N GLY A 24 0.68 5.77 -13.93
CA GLY A 24 0.49 4.40 -14.41
C GLY A 24 0.58 3.30 -13.35
N ARG A 25 0.80 3.64 -12.09
CA ARG A 25 0.80 2.67 -10.99
C ARG A 25 -0.61 2.39 -10.48
N SER A 26 -0.73 1.29 -9.75
CA SER A 26 -1.99 0.89 -9.10
C SER A 26 -1.77 0.65 -7.63
N ALA A 27 -2.72 1.09 -6.82
CA ALA A 27 -2.78 0.79 -5.40
C ALA A 27 -4.04 -0.05 -5.13
N TRP A 28 -4.02 -1.32 -5.53
CA TRP A 28 -5.13 -2.25 -5.35
C TRP A 28 -5.11 -2.90 -3.96
N SER A 29 -6.25 -3.52 -3.59
CA SER A 29 -6.38 -4.31 -2.37
C SER A 29 -5.93 -3.53 -1.12
N ALA A 30 -4.90 -3.98 -0.43
CA ALA A 30 -4.33 -3.31 0.74
C ALA A 30 -3.97 -1.84 0.47
N GLY A 31 -3.45 -1.52 -0.72
CA GLY A 31 -3.09 -0.16 -1.12
C GLY A 31 -4.28 0.79 -1.12
N THR A 32 -5.44 0.35 -1.61
CA THR A 32 -6.69 1.13 -1.55
C THR A 32 -7.12 1.39 -0.11
N ILE A 33 -7.07 0.36 0.75
CA ILE A 33 -7.50 0.48 2.15
C ILE A 33 -6.54 1.41 2.93
N ILE A 34 -5.23 1.31 2.66
CA ILE A 34 -4.23 2.21 3.26
C ILE A 34 -4.49 3.65 2.81
N LEU A 35 -4.72 3.88 1.51
CA LEU A 35 -5.02 5.21 0.98
C LEU A 35 -6.25 5.83 1.66
N LEU A 36 -7.32 5.05 1.86
CA LEU A 36 -8.51 5.49 2.57
C LEU A 36 -8.26 5.85 4.03
N GLY A 37 -7.24 5.27 4.64
CA GLY A 37 -6.84 5.53 6.03
C GLY A 37 -5.86 6.69 6.21
N THR A 38 -5.43 7.37 5.14
CA THR A 38 -4.55 8.54 5.22
C THR A 38 -5.34 9.83 5.43
N ASP A 39 -4.74 10.84 6.06
CA ASP A 39 -5.39 12.11 6.37
C ASP A 39 -5.71 12.94 5.12
N TYR A 40 -4.92 12.79 4.08
CA TYR A 40 -5.13 13.38 2.75
C TYR A 40 -4.74 12.37 1.68
N ALA A 41 -5.59 12.10 0.72
CA ALA A 41 -5.37 11.13 -0.34
C ALA A 41 -5.28 11.78 -1.72
N ALA A 42 -4.31 11.38 -2.51
CA ALA A 42 -4.16 11.87 -3.87
C ALA A 42 -3.72 10.74 -4.82
N MET A 43 -3.94 10.97 -6.10
CA MET A 43 -3.55 10.06 -7.16
C MET A 43 -2.83 10.82 -8.28
N ALA A 44 -1.80 10.19 -8.85
CA ALA A 44 -1.18 10.67 -10.09
C ALA A 44 -2.06 10.30 -11.31
N PRO A 45 -1.95 11.01 -12.43
CA PRO A 45 -2.63 10.63 -13.67
C PRO A 45 -2.37 9.18 -14.07
N PHE A 46 -3.36 8.54 -14.69
CA PHE A 46 -3.29 7.15 -15.19
C PHE A 46 -3.04 6.09 -14.09
N THR A 47 -3.23 6.41 -12.82
CA THR A 47 -3.19 5.44 -11.74
C THR A 47 -4.56 4.83 -11.49
N THR A 48 -4.63 3.75 -10.72
CA THR A 48 -5.89 3.10 -10.35
C THR A 48 -5.89 2.66 -8.91
N ILE A 49 -7.06 2.70 -8.29
CA ILE A 49 -7.34 2.16 -6.95
C ILE A 49 -8.55 1.25 -7.01
N GLY A 50 -8.71 0.33 -6.07
CA GLY A 50 -9.87 -0.55 -5.96
C GLY A 50 -9.51 -2.00 -5.66
N SER A 51 -10.37 -2.93 -6.12
CA SER A 51 -10.21 -4.40 -6.01
C SER A 51 -9.75 -4.83 -4.61
N ALA A 52 -10.52 -4.48 -3.58
CA ALA A 52 -10.11 -4.66 -2.19
C ALA A 52 -10.88 -5.78 -1.47
N GLN A 53 -11.56 -6.68 -2.20
CA GLN A 53 -12.13 -7.89 -1.62
C GLN A 53 -11.03 -8.71 -0.92
N PRO A 54 -11.25 -9.17 0.30
CA PRO A 54 -10.27 -9.99 1.00
C PRO A 54 -10.03 -11.32 0.29
N VAL A 55 -8.77 -11.76 0.27
CA VAL A 55 -8.36 -13.04 -0.31
C VAL A 55 -7.61 -13.88 0.72
N LEU A 56 -7.71 -15.20 0.63
CA LEU A 56 -6.90 -16.15 1.37
C LEU A 56 -6.07 -16.96 0.36
N GLY A 57 -4.77 -16.67 0.27
CA GLY A 57 -3.99 -17.05 -0.89
C GLY A 57 -4.52 -16.35 -2.13
N ASP A 58 -4.83 -17.09 -3.19
CA ASP A 58 -5.38 -16.56 -4.44
C ASP A 58 -6.93 -16.67 -4.53
N MET A 59 -7.59 -17.18 -3.47
CA MET A 59 -9.04 -17.38 -3.47
C MET A 59 -9.76 -16.24 -2.75
N PRO A 60 -10.84 -15.68 -3.34
CA PRO A 60 -11.68 -14.71 -2.67
C PRO A 60 -12.29 -15.31 -1.39
N VAL A 61 -12.26 -14.53 -0.32
CA VAL A 61 -12.99 -14.86 0.90
C VAL A 61 -14.46 -14.56 0.68
N ASN A 62 -15.31 -15.59 0.83
CA ASN A 62 -16.76 -15.47 0.69
C ASN A 62 -17.49 -15.57 2.05
N ASP A 63 -16.72 -15.61 3.16
CA ASP A 63 -17.31 -15.61 4.49
C ASP A 63 -17.92 -14.25 4.82
N THR A 64 -19.23 -14.22 4.96
CA THR A 64 -20.01 -12.98 5.20
C THR A 64 -19.53 -12.22 6.44
N LYS A 65 -19.14 -12.94 7.50
CA LYS A 65 -18.65 -12.30 8.74
C LYS A 65 -17.35 -11.54 8.50
N THR A 66 -16.42 -12.14 7.78
CA THR A 66 -15.14 -11.52 7.43
C THR A 66 -15.34 -10.32 6.50
N ILE A 67 -16.18 -10.49 5.46
CA ILE A 67 -16.49 -9.39 4.52
C ILE A 67 -17.11 -8.21 5.26
N ASN A 68 -18.12 -8.44 6.10
CA ASN A 68 -18.79 -7.39 6.86
C ASN A 68 -17.82 -6.68 7.82
N ALA A 69 -16.97 -7.42 8.53
CA ALA A 69 -16.00 -6.84 9.45
C ALA A 69 -14.98 -5.92 8.74
N ILE A 70 -14.50 -6.34 7.57
CA ILE A 70 -13.56 -5.53 6.77
C ILE A 70 -14.29 -4.34 6.16
N THR A 71 -15.51 -4.52 5.65
CA THR A 71 -16.33 -3.44 5.09
C THR A 71 -16.58 -2.34 6.12
N GLU A 72 -17.02 -2.70 7.34
CA GLU A 72 -17.21 -1.74 8.42
C GLU A 72 -15.94 -0.96 8.76
N LYS A 73 -14.79 -1.66 8.80
CA LYS A 73 -13.51 -0.98 9.05
C LYS A 73 -13.19 0.02 7.93
N VAL A 74 -13.40 -0.33 6.67
CA VAL A 74 -13.10 0.53 5.52
C VAL A 74 -14.09 1.71 5.43
N VAL A 75 -15.35 1.48 5.75
CA VAL A 75 -16.38 2.53 5.88
C VAL A 75 -15.99 3.54 6.96
N THR A 76 -15.62 3.06 8.15
CA THR A 76 -15.16 3.93 9.25
C THR A 76 -13.95 4.79 8.85
N LEU A 77 -13.00 4.23 8.08
CA LEU A 77 -11.86 5.00 7.56
C LEU A 77 -12.30 6.10 6.58
N ALA A 78 -13.22 5.77 5.69
CA ALA A 78 -13.75 6.74 4.72
C ALA A 78 -14.50 7.88 5.43
N GLU A 79 -15.35 7.56 6.39
CA GLU A 79 -16.13 8.53 7.17
C GLU A 79 -15.24 9.44 8.03
N LEU A 80 -14.18 8.90 8.65
CA LEU A 80 -13.23 9.68 9.44
C LEU A 80 -12.62 10.83 8.64
N HIS A 81 -12.39 10.62 7.37
CA HIS A 81 -11.79 11.60 6.46
C HIS A 81 -12.83 12.25 5.52
N ASN A 82 -14.14 12.17 5.83
CA ASN A 82 -15.24 12.71 5.03
C ASN A 82 -15.29 12.19 3.58
N ARG A 83 -14.81 10.96 3.35
CA ARG A 83 -14.82 10.30 2.04
C ARG A 83 -16.08 9.46 1.85
N ASN A 84 -16.32 9.03 0.61
CA ASN A 84 -17.52 8.30 0.21
C ASN A 84 -17.56 6.86 0.77
N ALA A 85 -18.31 6.65 1.85
CA ALA A 85 -18.49 5.34 2.48
C ALA A 85 -19.14 4.29 1.56
N THR A 86 -20.06 4.72 0.67
CA THR A 86 -20.68 3.82 -0.30
C THR A 86 -19.66 3.28 -1.28
N GLN A 87 -18.78 4.13 -1.80
CA GLN A 87 -17.71 3.70 -2.70
C GLN A 87 -16.68 2.84 -1.95
N ALA A 88 -16.38 3.16 -0.70
CA ALA A 88 -15.52 2.34 0.17
C ALA A 88 -16.07 0.91 0.33
N THR A 89 -17.38 0.76 0.58
CA THR A 89 -18.09 -0.53 0.59
C THR A 89 -17.93 -1.27 -0.73
N ARG A 90 -18.08 -0.59 -1.86
CA ARG A 90 -18.03 -1.21 -3.20
C ARG A 90 -16.65 -1.72 -3.57
N PHE A 91 -15.57 -1.14 -3.05
CA PHE A 91 -14.22 -1.70 -3.22
C PHE A 91 -14.08 -3.10 -2.62
N ILE A 92 -14.79 -3.37 -1.52
CA ILE A 92 -14.76 -4.67 -0.84
C ILE A 92 -15.75 -5.66 -1.47
N THR A 93 -16.98 -5.20 -1.74
CA THR A 93 -18.10 -6.09 -2.09
C THR A 93 -18.25 -6.33 -3.58
N HIS A 94 -17.77 -5.43 -4.43
CA HIS A 94 -17.93 -5.46 -5.89
C HIS A 94 -16.59 -5.40 -6.64
N ASN A 95 -15.47 -5.28 -5.92
CA ASN A 95 -14.14 -5.08 -6.52
C ASN A 95 -14.09 -3.91 -7.52
N ASP A 96 -14.86 -2.86 -7.25
CA ASP A 96 -14.81 -1.66 -8.09
C ASP A 96 -13.39 -1.14 -8.22
N ASN A 97 -13.10 -0.54 -9.39
CA ASN A 97 -11.84 0.16 -9.64
C ASN A 97 -12.14 1.57 -10.13
N LEU A 98 -11.35 2.52 -9.66
CA LEU A 98 -11.50 3.93 -10.04
C LEU A 98 -10.20 4.48 -10.64
N THR A 99 -10.38 5.30 -11.68
CA THR A 99 -9.34 6.22 -12.17
C THR A 99 -9.26 7.43 -11.26
N PRO A 100 -8.21 8.27 -11.35
CA PRO A 100 -8.08 9.47 -10.53
C PRO A 100 -9.29 10.41 -10.65
N GLU A 101 -9.78 10.62 -11.88
CA GLU A 101 -10.93 11.51 -12.14
C GLU A 101 -12.21 10.97 -11.51
N ASN A 102 -12.41 9.66 -11.56
CA ASN A 102 -13.58 9.04 -10.94
C ASN A 102 -13.44 9.01 -9.42
N ALA A 103 -12.25 8.78 -8.89
CA ALA A 103 -11.98 8.81 -7.45
C ALA A 103 -12.22 10.21 -6.87
N LEU A 104 -11.75 11.25 -7.55
CA LEU A 104 -11.99 12.65 -7.16
C LEU A 104 -13.48 13.00 -7.25
N ARG A 105 -14.14 12.67 -8.37
CA ARG A 105 -15.57 12.95 -8.58
C ARG A 105 -16.46 12.25 -7.55
N ASN A 106 -16.07 11.04 -7.13
CA ASN A 106 -16.82 10.27 -6.15
C ASN A 106 -16.42 10.59 -4.70
N ASN A 107 -15.61 11.62 -4.46
CA ASN A 107 -15.13 11.98 -3.13
C ASN A 107 -14.41 10.82 -2.40
N VAL A 108 -13.51 10.14 -3.09
CA VAL A 108 -12.66 9.08 -2.53
C VAL A 108 -11.26 9.60 -2.25
N ILE A 109 -10.81 10.57 -3.03
CA ILE A 109 -9.55 11.29 -2.87
C ILE A 109 -9.80 12.80 -2.91
N GLU A 110 -8.85 13.56 -2.36
CA GLU A 110 -8.92 15.03 -2.29
C GLU A 110 -8.28 15.71 -3.50
N ALA A 111 -7.30 15.08 -4.17
CA ALA A 111 -6.62 15.72 -5.30
C ALA A 111 -6.06 14.74 -6.34
N ILE A 112 -5.85 15.28 -7.54
CA ILE A 112 -4.99 14.67 -8.57
C ILE A 112 -3.74 15.56 -8.69
N ALA A 113 -2.56 14.95 -8.65
CA ALA A 113 -1.28 15.65 -8.76
C ALA A 113 -0.35 14.88 -9.70
N GLU A 114 0.45 15.57 -10.51
CA GLU A 114 1.37 14.92 -11.45
C GLU A 114 2.63 14.41 -10.74
N ASP A 115 3.05 15.11 -9.68
CA ASP A 115 4.26 14.82 -8.92
C ASP A 115 4.10 15.20 -7.43
N PRO A 116 5.06 14.85 -6.57
CA PRO A 116 5.02 15.20 -5.15
C PRO A 116 4.97 16.72 -4.87
N ALA A 117 5.55 17.55 -5.71
CA ALA A 117 5.49 19.00 -5.54
C ALA A 117 4.07 19.53 -5.79
N GLY A 118 3.41 19.03 -6.84
CA GLY A 118 2.01 19.32 -7.13
C GLY A 118 1.07 18.80 -6.03
N LEU A 119 1.37 17.63 -5.44
CA LEU A 119 0.64 17.13 -4.28
C LEU A 119 0.70 18.13 -3.10
N LEU A 120 1.90 18.62 -2.76
CA LEU A 120 2.08 19.57 -1.67
C LEU A 120 1.37 20.92 -1.95
N GLN A 121 1.37 21.38 -3.20
CA GLN A 121 0.62 22.57 -3.59
C GLN A 121 -0.88 22.38 -3.43
N ASN A 122 -1.43 21.23 -3.87
CA ASN A 122 -2.86 20.94 -3.74
C ASN A 122 -3.31 20.74 -2.29
N ALA A 123 -2.44 20.20 -1.45
CA ALA A 123 -2.70 19.98 -0.04
C ALA A 123 -2.55 21.24 0.81
N HIS A 124 -1.93 22.31 0.30
CA HIS A 124 -1.70 23.54 1.06
C HIS A 124 -3.02 24.19 1.49
N ASN A 125 -3.09 24.59 2.76
CA ASN A 125 -4.30 25.11 3.42
C ASN A 125 -5.48 24.12 3.56
N ALA A 126 -5.33 22.86 3.15
CA ALA A 126 -6.34 21.84 3.45
C ALA A 126 -6.38 21.56 4.96
N THR A 127 -7.59 21.42 5.49
CA THR A 127 -7.79 20.98 6.87
C THR A 127 -8.01 19.47 6.88
N VAL A 128 -7.17 18.75 7.62
CA VAL A 128 -7.25 17.28 7.81
C VAL A 128 -7.54 16.94 9.27
N ASN A 129 -8.17 15.80 9.48
CA ASN A 129 -8.48 15.30 10.80
C ASN A 129 -7.43 14.26 11.22
N THR A 130 -6.57 14.62 12.16
CA THR A 130 -5.62 13.69 12.80
C THR A 130 -6.13 13.25 14.17
N LEU A 131 -5.49 12.26 14.78
CA LEU A 131 -5.81 11.83 16.15
C LEU A 131 -5.65 12.99 17.17
N ALA A 132 -4.73 13.93 16.92
CA ALA A 132 -4.51 15.12 17.74
C ALA A 132 -5.54 16.24 17.44
N GLY A 133 -6.54 16.00 16.59
CA GLY A 133 -7.55 16.95 16.16
C GLY A 133 -7.30 17.51 14.77
N PRO A 134 -8.11 18.48 14.35
CA PRO A 134 -7.99 19.08 13.03
C PRO A 134 -6.69 19.87 12.90
N LYS A 135 -6.00 19.69 11.76
CA LYS A 135 -4.77 20.42 11.40
C LYS A 135 -4.90 21.01 10.02
N VAL A 136 -4.41 22.23 9.88
CA VAL A 136 -4.24 22.89 8.58
C VAL A 136 -2.87 22.52 8.04
N LEU A 137 -2.82 22.03 6.81
CA LEU A 137 -1.57 21.66 6.14
C LEU A 137 -0.87 22.91 5.61
N ASP A 138 0.31 23.22 6.16
CA ASP A 138 1.20 24.26 5.64
C ASP A 138 2.33 23.60 4.84
N THR A 139 2.06 23.35 3.57
CA THR A 139 2.96 22.65 2.65
C THR A 139 3.53 23.54 1.56
N ALA A 140 3.20 24.83 1.55
CA ALA A 140 3.77 25.76 0.58
C ALA A 140 5.27 25.93 0.79
N GLY A 141 6.06 25.59 -0.22
CA GLY A 141 7.53 25.68 -0.16
C GLY A 141 8.20 24.64 0.75
N ALA A 142 7.46 23.62 1.19
CA ALA A 142 8.03 22.53 1.97
C ALA A 142 9.08 21.74 1.17
N GLY A 143 10.22 21.47 1.79
CA GLY A 143 11.27 20.66 1.18
C GLY A 143 10.89 19.18 1.18
N ILE A 144 11.11 18.52 0.06
CA ILE A 144 10.86 17.07 -0.07
C ILE A 144 12.15 16.32 0.27
N VAL A 145 12.11 15.50 1.30
CA VAL A 145 13.20 14.59 1.67
C VAL A 145 12.77 13.16 1.33
N VAL A 146 13.50 12.52 0.42
CA VAL A 146 13.24 11.14 0.04
C VAL A 146 13.96 10.21 1.02
N HIS A 147 13.21 9.35 1.67
CA HIS A 147 13.75 8.29 2.53
C HIS A 147 13.81 6.97 1.76
N GLU A 148 15.01 6.53 1.45
CA GLU A 148 15.23 5.23 0.84
C GLU A 148 14.96 4.10 1.85
N PRO A 149 14.41 2.95 1.39
CA PRO A 149 14.27 1.79 2.24
C PRO A 149 15.60 1.37 2.84
N SER A 150 15.61 0.96 4.10
CA SER A 150 16.82 0.40 4.70
C SER A 150 17.29 -0.85 3.95
N LEU A 151 18.60 -1.14 3.97
CA LEU A 151 19.15 -2.34 3.32
C LEU A 151 18.41 -3.63 3.73
N ARG A 152 18.00 -3.72 5.00
CA ARG A 152 17.20 -4.85 5.50
C ARG A 152 15.87 -4.97 4.78
N VAL A 153 15.15 -3.88 4.58
CA VAL A 153 13.86 -3.86 3.87
C VAL A 153 14.06 -4.23 2.42
N SER A 154 15.10 -3.68 1.77
CA SER A 154 15.41 -3.99 0.36
C SER A 154 15.77 -5.47 0.16
N ILE A 155 16.49 -6.08 1.07
CA ILE A 155 16.80 -7.53 1.03
C ILE A 155 15.52 -8.35 1.19
N VAL A 156 14.68 -8.02 2.17
CA VAL A 156 13.40 -8.74 2.39
C VAL A 156 12.49 -8.62 1.18
N ASP A 157 12.40 -7.44 0.57
CA ASP A 157 11.60 -7.20 -0.63
C ASP A 157 12.14 -8.00 -1.83
N ALA A 158 13.46 -8.03 -2.02
CA ALA A 158 14.10 -8.84 -3.06
C ALA A 158 13.81 -10.34 -2.87
N LEU A 159 13.91 -10.85 -1.64
CA LEU A 159 13.63 -12.25 -1.32
C LEU A 159 12.13 -12.57 -1.40
N ALA A 160 11.24 -11.59 -1.25
CA ALA A 160 9.81 -11.75 -1.45
C ALA A 160 9.42 -11.85 -2.94
N ASN A 161 10.33 -11.52 -3.86
CA ASN A 161 10.09 -11.68 -5.30
C ASN A 161 10.05 -13.17 -5.67
N PRO A 162 8.92 -13.69 -6.22
CA PRO A 162 8.77 -15.14 -6.48
C PRO A 162 9.81 -15.67 -7.46
N LEU A 163 10.20 -14.88 -8.46
CA LEU A 163 11.22 -15.29 -9.44
C LEU A 163 12.59 -15.46 -8.78
N LEU A 164 12.99 -14.47 -7.97
CA LEU A 164 14.29 -14.52 -7.30
C LEU A 164 14.33 -15.64 -6.27
N SER A 165 13.33 -15.76 -5.41
CA SER A 165 13.28 -16.78 -4.37
C SER A 165 13.23 -18.21 -4.95
N THR A 166 12.46 -18.43 -6.01
CA THR A 166 12.42 -19.73 -6.70
C THR A 166 13.76 -20.06 -7.36
N THR A 167 14.39 -19.06 -7.98
CA THR A 167 15.72 -19.24 -8.59
C THR A 167 16.76 -19.57 -7.53
N MET A 168 16.80 -18.83 -6.43
CA MET A 168 17.73 -19.09 -5.31
C MET A 168 17.48 -20.47 -4.71
N LEU A 169 16.24 -20.86 -4.48
CA LEU A 169 15.90 -22.20 -3.97
C LEU A 169 16.40 -23.31 -4.92
N THR A 170 16.19 -23.12 -6.23
CA THR A 170 16.62 -24.09 -7.25
C THR A 170 18.14 -24.22 -7.29
N VAL A 171 18.84 -23.08 -7.33
CA VAL A 171 20.31 -23.07 -7.34
C VAL A 171 20.87 -23.67 -6.04
N GLY A 172 20.29 -23.29 -4.88
CA GLY A 172 20.66 -23.85 -3.58
C GLY A 172 20.49 -25.36 -3.49
N PHE A 173 19.35 -25.86 -4.02
CA PHE A 173 19.08 -27.29 -4.07
C PHE A 173 20.12 -28.05 -4.91
N PHE A 174 20.45 -27.58 -6.11
CA PHE A 174 21.48 -28.20 -6.94
C PHE A 174 22.88 -28.08 -6.34
N ALA A 175 23.20 -26.94 -5.73
CA ALA A 175 24.49 -26.75 -5.04
C ALA A 175 24.66 -27.73 -3.85
N LEU A 176 23.55 -27.95 -3.11
CA LEU A 176 23.53 -28.93 -2.01
C LEU A 176 23.76 -30.34 -2.51
N ILE A 177 23.02 -30.78 -3.56
CA ILE A 177 23.21 -32.10 -4.16
C ILE A 177 24.65 -32.29 -4.64
N TYR A 178 25.20 -31.30 -5.36
CA TYR A 178 26.53 -31.36 -5.88
C TYR A 178 27.58 -31.42 -4.73
N GLY A 179 27.37 -30.61 -3.68
CA GLY A 179 28.25 -30.64 -2.50
C GLY A 179 28.28 -31.97 -1.76
N LEU A 180 27.11 -32.62 -1.63
CA LEU A 180 26.99 -33.96 -1.01
C LEU A 180 27.64 -35.06 -1.86
N THR A 181 27.59 -34.91 -3.20
CA THR A 181 28.20 -35.89 -4.12
C THR A 181 29.68 -35.64 -4.38
N SER A 182 30.20 -34.45 -4.10
CA SER A 182 31.60 -34.03 -4.29
C SER A 182 32.16 -33.38 -3.04
N PRO A 183 32.37 -34.11 -1.95
CA PRO A 183 32.84 -33.56 -0.67
C PRO A 183 34.14 -32.78 -0.82
N GLY A 184 34.19 -31.60 -0.19
CA GLY A 184 35.37 -30.72 -0.20
C GLY A 184 35.28 -29.56 -1.19
N PHE A 185 34.19 -29.44 -1.98
CA PHE A 185 34.00 -28.31 -2.87
C PHE A 185 33.22 -27.14 -2.22
N GLY A 186 32.73 -27.30 -0.98
CA GLY A 186 32.00 -26.28 -0.24
C GLY A 186 30.58 -25.99 -0.77
N GLY A 187 30.10 -26.73 -1.79
CA GLY A 187 28.81 -26.58 -2.38
C GLY A 187 27.66 -26.90 -1.41
N GLU A 188 27.92 -27.83 -0.47
CA GLU A 188 26.98 -28.19 0.59
C GLU A 188 26.68 -27.02 1.53
N ILE A 189 27.67 -26.18 1.83
CA ILE A 189 27.50 -25.00 2.67
C ILE A 189 26.78 -23.93 1.90
N ALA A 190 27.14 -23.66 0.64
CA ALA A 190 26.45 -22.68 -0.21
C ALA A 190 25.00 -23.07 -0.43
N GLY A 191 24.70 -24.35 -0.68
CA GLY A 191 23.35 -24.85 -0.86
C GLY A 191 22.47 -24.77 0.39
N ALA A 192 23.07 -24.86 1.57
CA ALA A 192 22.35 -24.72 2.84
C ALA A 192 22.05 -23.26 3.23
N ILE A 193 22.80 -22.30 2.68
CA ILE A 193 22.62 -20.87 2.94
C ILE A 193 21.62 -20.23 1.96
N LEU A 194 21.53 -20.71 0.71
CA LEU A 194 20.61 -20.25 -0.32
C LEU A 194 19.19 -20.81 -0.14
#